data_e91b69d2dd36b9ce35f7e5da92941b58
#
_entry.id   e91b69d2dd36b9ce35f7e5da92941b58
#
_cell.length_a   1.000
_cell.length_b   1.000
_cell.length_c   1.000
_cell.angle_alpha   90.00
_cell.angle_beta   90.00
_cell.angle_gamma   90.00
#
_symmetry.space_group_name_H-M   'P 1'
#
loop_
_entity.id
_entity.type
_entity.pdbx_description
1 polymer ?
#
loop_
_entity_poly.entity_id
_entity_poly.type
_entity_poly.pdbx_seq_one_letter_code
_entity_poly.pdbx_strand_id
1 'polypeptide(L)'
;LPLAGPYGPPTGVDPVTLAEAMEAVVVDDRQAVLEGGWTEGDGLKGYVAYGYRYAPADSGATARFELTAPADGDYEVLLAWQPHENRGTAVPVLLETPSGRTTTSLDMTKRASLDGSYGSVGRLRLAADDPCVVVLGTEDAGGFVHADAVLLVPVSR
;
A
#
# COMPACT_ATOMS: atom_id res chain seq x y z
N LEU A 1 -22.56 -3.18 5.67
CA LEU A 1 -21.67 -3.59 5.56
C LEU A 1 -20.79 -3.40 6.52
N PRO A 2 -20.57 -3.74 7.17
CA PRO A 2 -20.06 -3.61 8.06
C PRO A 2 -18.93 -4.15 8.48
N LEU A 3 -18.16 -3.88 8.47
CA LEU A 3 -17.07 -4.27 8.73
C LEU A 3 -16.51 -3.82 9.86
N ALA A 4 -17.03 -3.71 10.80
CA ALA A 4 -16.56 -3.28 11.92
C ALA A 4 -15.48 -4.07 12.37
N GLY A 5 -15.36 -5.02 12.44
CA GLY A 5 -14.40 -5.86 12.82
C GLY A 5 -13.21 -5.35 13.49
N PRO A 6 -12.15 -6.07 13.43
CA PRO A 6 -10.97 -5.78 14.18
C PRO A 6 -10.12 -4.69 13.61
N TYR A 7 -10.58 -4.06 12.56
CA TYR A 7 -9.75 -3.15 11.86
C TYR A 7 -9.75 -1.77 12.45
N GLY A 8 -10.07 -1.69 13.64
CA GLY A 8 -9.97 -0.46 14.32
C GLY A 8 -11.07 0.43 14.17
N PRO A 9 -10.88 1.57 14.57
CA PRO A 9 -11.91 2.44 14.65
C PRO A 9 -12.03 3.10 13.51
N PRO A 10 -12.86 3.56 13.36
CA PRO A 10 -13.20 4.10 12.33
C PRO A 10 -13.23 5.48 12.43
N THR A 11 -12.39 6.10 12.34
CA THR A 11 -12.52 7.45 12.09
C THR A 11 -12.45 7.53 10.62
N GLY A 12 -13.21 7.08 9.93
CA GLY A 12 -13.15 7.04 8.51
C GLY A 12 -13.61 5.70 8.06
N VAL A 13 -13.42 5.39 6.84
CA VAL A 13 -13.85 4.12 6.28
C VAL A 13 -12.77 3.09 6.50
N ASP A 14 -13.17 1.93 6.94
CA ASP A 14 -12.27 0.80 7.07
C ASP A 14 -11.62 0.50 5.71
N PRO A 15 -10.30 0.29 5.65
CA PRO A 15 -9.62 0.03 4.39
C PRO A 15 -10.21 -1.08 3.55
N VAL A 16 -10.61 -2.17 4.18
CA VAL A 16 -11.19 -3.28 3.43
C VAL A 16 -12.56 -2.89 2.89
N THR A 17 -13.35 -2.20 3.69
CA THR A 17 -14.66 -1.74 3.24
C THR A 17 -14.54 -0.77 2.08
N LEU A 18 -13.61 0.16 2.15
CA LEU A 18 -13.42 1.11 1.08
C LEU A 18 -12.98 0.40 -0.20
N ALA A 19 -12.06 -0.53 -0.11
CA ALA A 19 -11.60 -1.28 -1.26
C ALA A 19 -12.74 -2.07 -1.90
N GLU A 20 -13.57 -2.71 -1.10
CA GLU A 20 -14.71 -3.46 -1.61
C GLU A 20 -15.72 -2.55 -2.28
N ALA A 21 -16.01 -1.41 -1.67
CA ALA A 21 -16.95 -0.47 -2.23
C ALA A 21 -16.46 0.14 -3.55
N MET A 22 -15.16 0.22 -3.75
CA MET A 22 -14.56 0.75 -4.97
C MET A 22 -14.24 -0.33 -5.99
N GLU A 23 -14.60 -1.56 -5.71
CA GLU A 23 -14.29 -2.70 -6.58
C GLU A 23 -12.78 -2.82 -6.83
N ALA A 24 -12.00 -2.54 -5.81
CA ALA A 24 -10.56 -2.54 -5.93
C ALA A 24 -9.97 -3.94 -5.87
N VAL A 25 -8.80 -4.07 -6.47
CA VAL A 25 -7.96 -5.25 -6.25
C VAL A 25 -7.10 -4.93 -5.05
N VAL A 26 -7.06 -5.81 -4.06
CA VAL A 26 -6.30 -5.59 -2.84
C VAL A 26 -5.28 -6.71 -2.67
N VAL A 27 -4.03 -6.34 -2.45
CA VAL A 27 -2.98 -7.30 -2.10
C VAL A 27 -2.42 -6.90 -0.75
N ASP A 28 -2.58 -7.79 0.23
CA ASP A 28 -2.16 -7.56 1.61
C ASP A 28 -0.68 -7.90 1.78
N ASP A 29 -0.07 -7.46 2.87
CA ASP A 29 1.34 -7.74 3.15
C ASP A 29 1.64 -9.24 3.19
N ARG A 30 0.66 -10.05 3.55
CA ARG A 30 0.83 -11.50 3.58
C ARG A 30 0.93 -12.13 2.21
N GLN A 31 0.47 -11.43 1.18
CA GLN A 31 0.52 -11.91 -0.19
C GLN A 31 1.70 -11.32 -0.95
N ALA A 32 2.42 -10.38 -0.35
CA ALA A 32 3.56 -9.75 -0.99
C ALA A 32 4.77 -10.68 -0.99
N VAL A 33 5.66 -10.48 -1.94
CA VAL A 33 6.94 -11.18 -1.94
C VAL A 33 7.91 -10.34 -1.12
N LEU A 34 8.32 -10.87 0.02
CA LEU A 34 9.17 -10.16 0.95
C LEU A 34 10.59 -10.69 0.89
N GLU A 35 11.55 -9.77 0.83
CA GLU A 35 12.96 -10.11 0.92
C GLU A 35 13.57 -9.29 2.04
N GLY A 36 14.50 -9.86 2.79
CA GLY A 36 15.16 -9.20 3.90
C GLY A 36 14.41 -9.38 5.21
N GLY A 37 14.76 -8.57 6.18
CA GLY A 37 14.27 -8.76 7.54
C GLY A 37 13.01 -7.97 7.86
N TRP A 38 11.86 -8.47 7.51
CA TRP A 38 10.58 -7.86 7.86
C TRP A 38 10.05 -8.42 9.17
N THR A 39 9.48 -7.55 9.99
CA THR A 39 8.88 -7.93 11.26
C THR A 39 7.37 -7.75 11.17
N GLU A 40 6.62 -8.72 11.67
CA GLU A 40 5.17 -8.60 11.72
C GLU A 40 4.75 -7.73 12.89
N GLY A 41 3.73 -6.92 12.70
CA GLY A 41 3.21 -6.04 13.73
C GLY A 41 1.70 -5.93 13.68
N ASP A 42 1.10 -5.57 14.80
CA ASP A 42 -0.32 -5.30 14.89
C ASP A 42 -0.60 -4.22 15.94
N GLY A 43 0.45 -3.55 16.38
CA GLY A 43 0.30 -2.54 17.44
C GLY A 43 -0.27 -1.22 16.96
N LEU A 44 -0.12 -0.88 15.68
CA LEU A 44 -0.70 0.34 15.12
C LEU A 44 -2.04 -0.02 14.48
N LYS A 45 -3.10 0.65 14.87
CA LYS A 45 -4.44 0.31 14.42
C LYS A 45 -4.73 0.84 13.03
N GLY A 46 -5.74 0.28 12.39
CA GLY A 46 -6.14 0.69 11.03
C GLY A 46 -5.54 -0.16 9.92
N TYR A 47 -4.80 -1.20 10.25
CA TYR A 47 -4.20 -2.07 9.25
C TYR A 47 -5.26 -2.89 8.51
N VAL A 48 -4.89 -3.36 7.32
CA VAL A 48 -5.75 -4.21 6.52
C VAL A 48 -5.54 -5.66 6.96
N ALA A 49 -6.60 -6.42 7.01
CA ALA A 49 -6.60 -7.83 7.39
C ALA A 49 -6.06 -8.09 8.81
N TYR A 50 -4.91 -8.75 8.94
CA TYR A 50 -4.49 -9.23 10.23
C TYR A 50 -3.27 -8.53 10.82
N GLY A 51 -2.77 -7.51 10.18
CA GLY A 51 -1.59 -6.81 10.66
C GLY A 51 -0.82 -6.19 9.52
N TYR A 52 0.42 -5.86 9.78
CA TYR A 52 1.31 -5.24 8.81
C TYR A 52 2.73 -5.74 9.04
N ARG A 53 3.65 -5.34 8.17
CA ARG A 53 5.05 -5.66 8.35
C ARG A 53 5.87 -4.40 8.30
N TYR A 54 7.04 -4.40 8.95
CA TYR A 54 7.93 -3.26 8.92
C TYR A 54 9.39 -3.72 8.89
N ALA A 55 10.25 -2.90 8.33
CA ALA A 55 11.68 -3.17 8.22
C ALA A 55 12.48 -1.88 8.40
N PRO A 56 13.71 -1.97 8.93
CA PRO A 56 14.53 -0.78 9.14
C PRO A 56 14.95 -0.14 7.83
N ALA A 57 15.23 1.16 7.87
CA ALA A 57 15.80 1.86 6.73
C ALA A 57 17.16 1.26 6.40
N ASP A 58 17.51 1.31 5.15
CA ASP A 58 18.83 0.84 4.64
C ASP A 58 19.15 -0.60 4.99
N SER A 59 18.15 -1.42 5.25
CA SER A 59 18.35 -2.83 5.56
C SER A 59 18.44 -3.72 4.33
N GLY A 60 18.14 -3.18 3.16
CA GLY A 60 18.08 -3.96 1.93
C GLY A 60 16.77 -4.74 1.78
N ALA A 61 15.86 -4.62 2.73
CA ALA A 61 14.58 -5.31 2.65
C ALA A 61 13.69 -4.71 1.57
N THR A 62 12.92 -5.54 0.91
CA THR A 62 11.95 -5.09 -0.11
C THR A 62 10.63 -5.84 0.06
N ALA A 63 9.53 -5.18 -0.28
CA ALA A 63 8.22 -5.80 -0.32
C ALA A 63 7.62 -5.56 -1.71
N ARG A 64 7.37 -6.65 -2.44
CA ARG A 64 6.87 -6.59 -3.81
C ARG A 64 5.42 -7.04 -3.84
N PHE A 65 4.54 -6.13 -4.28
CA PHE A 65 3.12 -6.41 -4.39
C PHE A 65 2.78 -6.54 -5.88
N GLU A 66 2.23 -7.65 -6.27
CA GLU A 66 1.88 -7.90 -7.67
C GLU A 66 0.38 -7.91 -7.83
N LEU A 67 -0.12 -6.98 -8.63
CA LEU A 67 -1.54 -6.84 -8.90
C LEU A 67 -1.79 -7.00 -10.39
N THR A 68 -3.01 -7.35 -10.74
CA THR A 68 -3.41 -7.52 -12.14
C THR A 68 -4.69 -6.74 -12.37
N ALA A 69 -4.73 -5.96 -13.45
CA ALA A 69 -5.91 -5.18 -13.78
C ALA A 69 -7.05 -6.12 -14.23
N PRO A 70 -8.23 -6.02 -13.64
CA PRO A 70 -9.34 -6.92 -14.01
C PRO A 70 -10.02 -6.55 -15.31
N ALA A 71 -9.83 -5.34 -15.79
CA ALA A 71 -10.45 -4.85 -17.02
C ALA A 71 -9.67 -3.65 -17.54
N ASP A 72 -9.94 -3.27 -18.79
CA ASP A 72 -9.34 -2.05 -19.33
C ASP A 72 -9.86 -0.85 -18.57
N GLY A 73 -9.04 0.09 -18.27
CA GLY A 73 -9.48 1.33 -17.62
C GLY A 73 -8.36 2.13 -17.01
N ASP A 74 -8.78 3.21 -16.36
CA ASP A 74 -7.87 4.05 -15.60
C ASP A 74 -7.94 3.60 -14.13
N TYR A 75 -6.80 3.55 -13.48
CA TYR A 75 -6.69 3.08 -12.12
C TYR A 75 -5.85 4.03 -11.29
N GLU A 76 -6.15 4.08 -10.00
CA GLU A 76 -5.29 4.74 -9.04
C GLU A 76 -4.66 3.66 -8.16
N VAL A 77 -3.37 3.77 -7.93
CA VAL A 77 -2.65 2.84 -7.07
C VAL A 77 -2.52 3.47 -5.70
N LEU A 78 -3.03 2.79 -4.69
CA LEU A 78 -3.04 3.30 -3.32
C LEU A 78 -2.22 2.38 -2.42
N LEU A 79 -1.52 2.99 -1.47
CA LEU A 79 -0.85 2.25 -0.43
C LEU A 79 -1.54 2.52 0.89
N ALA A 80 -1.66 1.50 1.70
CA ALA A 80 -2.15 1.63 3.06
C ALA A 80 -0.97 1.58 4.02
N TRP A 81 -0.93 2.48 4.98
CA TRP A 81 0.03 2.41 6.08
C TRP A 81 -0.56 3.06 7.32
N GLN A 82 -0.02 2.71 8.47
CA GLN A 82 -0.39 3.32 9.73
C GLN A 82 0.75 4.25 10.16
N PRO A 83 0.50 5.54 10.30
CA PRO A 83 1.57 6.49 10.57
C PRO A 83 2.13 6.33 11.99
N HIS A 84 3.42 6.57 12.12
CA HIS A 84 4.09 6.56 13.41
C HIS A 84 5.38 7.39 13.28
N GLU A 85 5.79 7.98 14.38
CA GLU A 85 6.97 8.86 14.35
C GLU A 85 8.26 8.13 13.99
N ASN A 86 8.33 6.83 14.15
CA ASN A 86 9.52 6.06 13.80
C ASN A 86 9.51 5.54 12.36
N ARG A 87 8.46 5.87 11.60
CA ARG A 87 8.37 5.45 10.20
C ARG A 87 9.24 6.34 9.31
N GLY A 88 9.51 5.88 8.11
CA GLY A 88 10.36 6.61 7.18
C GLY A 88 9.73 7.87 6.64
N THR A 89 10.53 8.91 6.50
CA THR A 89 10.07 10.18 5.93
C THR A 89 10.21 10.20 4.41
N ALA A 90 10.96 9.27 3.85
CA ALA A 90 11.22 9.22 2.41
C ALA A 90 11.29 7.78 1.93
N VAL A 91 10.20 7.04 2.12
CA VAL A 91 10.14 5.62 1.74
C VAL A 91 10.05 5.50 0.23
N PRO A 92 11.01 4.83 -0.43
CA PRO A 92 10.98 4.70 -1.87
C PRO A 92 9.92 3.70 -2.33
N VAL A 93 9.14 4.09 -3.34
CA VAL A 93 8.11 3.25 -3.92
C VAL A 93 8.34 3.19 -5.43
N LEU A 94 8.54 1.98 -5.94
CA LEU A 94 8.69 1.75 -7.37
C LEU A 94 7.37 1.21 -7.91
N LEU A 95 6.87 1.80 -8.98
CA LEU A 95 5.66 1.35 -9.65
C LEU A 95 6.04 0.90 -11.06
N GLU A 96 5.81 -0.37 -11.38
CA GLU A 96 6.13 -0.94 -12.68
C GLU A 96 4.89 -1.44 -13.39
N THR A 97 4.73 -1.07 -14.64
CA THR A 97 3.64 -1.52 -15.51
C THR A 97 4.22 -1.82 -16.88
N PRO A 98 3.45 -2.37 -17.83
CA PRO A 98 3.95 -2.60 -19.18
C PRO A 98 4.40 -1.32 -19.90
N SER A 99 3.89 -0.16 -19.50
CA SER A 99 4.30 1.09 -20.12
C SER A 99 5.55 1.72 -19.52
N GLY A 100 6.10 1.15 -18.47
CA GLY A 100 7.35 1.65 -17.86
C GLY A 100 7.33 1.60 -16.35
N ARG A 101 8.27 2.32 -15.75
CA ARG A 101 8.37 2.37 -14.29
C ARG A 101 8.57 3.80 -13.82
N THR A 102 8.03 4.09 -12.66
CA THR A 102 8.20 5.37 -12.00
C THR A 102 8.57 5.14 -10.54
N THR A 103 9.28 6.08 -9.96
CA THR A 103 9.65 6.01 -8.54
C THR A 103 9.14 7.25 -7.83
N THR A 104 8.59 7.06 -6.66
CA THR A 104 8.17 8.17 -5.80
C THR A 104 8.61 7.89 -4.38
N SER A 105 8.41 8.81 -3.47
CA SER A 105 8.70 8.60 -2.06
C SER A 105 7.51 9.01 -1.22
N LEU A 106 7.33 8.35 -0.08
CA LEU A 106 6.23 8.63 0.82
C LEU A 106 6.75 8.91 2.22
N ASP A 107 6.12 9.86 2.88
CA ASP A 107 6.38 10.16 4.28
C ASP A 107 5.39 9.37 5.12
N MET A 108 5.83 8.27 5.68
CA MET A 108 4.98 7.36 6.45
C MET A 108 4.85 7.79 7.92
N THR A 109 5.45 8.93 8.30
CA THR A 109 5.23 9.49 9.63
C THR A 109 3.91 10.25 9.68
N LYS A 110 3.33 10.54 8.50
CA LYS A 110 2.11 11.34 8.39
C LYS A 110 0.95 10.47 7.95
N ARG A 111 -0.26 10.93 8.25
CA ARG A 111 -1.45 10.24 7.79
C ARG A 111 -1.51 10.30 6.28
N ALA A 112 -1.98 9.24 5.69
CA ALA A 112 -2.19 9.19 4.26
C ALA A 112 -3.27 10.20 3.83
N SER A 113 -3.18 10.67 2.60
CA SER A 113 -4.03 11.77 2.14
C SER A 113 -5.48 11.41 1.90
N LEU A 114 -5.78 10.15 1.59
CA LEU A 114 -7.13 9.74 1.28
C LEU A 114 -7.74 9.07 2.50
N ASP A 115 -8.70 9.70 3.12
CA ASP A 115 -9.35 9.25 4.35
C ASP A 115 -8.38 8.92 5.49
N GLY A 116 -7.17 9.43 5.42
CA GLY A 116 -6.17 9.15 6.44
C GLY A 116 -5.67 7.71 6.44
N SER A 117 -6.10 6.88 5.49
CA SER A 117 -5.75 5.46 5.43
C SER A 117 -4.98 5.07 4.19
N TYR A 118 -5.09 5.85 3.12
CA TYR A 118 -4.47 5.52 1.86
C TYR A 118 -3.70 6.68 1.26
N GLY A 119 -2.56 6.41 0.69
CA GLY A 119 -1.81 7.39 -0.09
C GLY A 119 -1.72 6.96 -1.53
N SER A 120 -1.95 7.89 -2.46
CA SER A 120 -1.83 7.60 -3.88
C SER A 120 -0.38 7.61 -4.30
N VAL A 121 0.01 6.62 -5.08
CA VAL A 121 1.34 6.58 -5.68
C VAL A 121 1.30 6.78 -7.20
N GLY A 122 0.12 6.93 -7.75
CA GLY A 122 -0.03 7.28 -9.16
C GLY A 122 -1.34 6.86 -9.76
N ARG A 123 -1.66 7.44 -10.92
CA ARG A 123 -2.78 7.03 -11.74
C ARG A 123 -2.24 6.56 -13.06
N LEU A 124 -2.84 5.52 -13.61
CA LEU A 124 -2.34 4.95 -14.85
C LEU A 124 -3.44 4.21 -15.59
N ARG A 125 -3.25 4.02 -16.87
CA ARG A 125 -4.16 3.23 -17.67
C ARG A 125 -3.61 1.84 -17.87
N LEU A 126 -4.45 0.84 -17.63
CA LEU A 126 -4.09 -0.56 -17.81
C LEU A 126 -5.12 -1.24 -18.72
N ALA A 127 -4.66 -2.21 -19.47
CA ALA A 127 -5.55 -3.12 -20.18
C ALA A 127 -5.86 -4.30 -19.26
N ALA A 128 -6.93 -5.01 -19.55
CA ALA A 128 -7.26 -6.21 -18.80
C ALA A 128 -6.06 -7.17 -18.77
N ASP A 129 -5.81 -7.74 -17.61
CA ASP A 129 -4.70 -8.66 -17.35
C ASP A 129 -3.30 -8.01 -17.34
N ASP A 130 -3.19 -6.71 -17.50
CA ASP A 130 -1.90 -6.05 -17.37
C ASP A 130 -1.41 -6.12 -15.91
N PRO A 131 -0.13 -6.39 -15.72
CA PRO A 131 0.42 -6.40 -14.37
C PRO A 131 0.70 -4.98 -13.87
N CYS A 132 0.54 -4.78 -12.58
CA CYS A 132 0.91 -3.57 -11.91
C CYS A 132 1.70 -4.01 -10.68
N VAL A 133 2.99 -3.70 -10.63
CA VAL A 133 3.86 -4.14 -9.55
C VAL A 133 4.29 -2.94 -8.74
N VAL A 134 4.15 -3.05 -7.43
CA VAL A 134 4.57 -2.00 -6.50
C VAL A 134 5.62 -2.57 -5.57
N VAL A 135 6.78 -1.94 -5.51
CA VAL A 135 7.87 -2.39 -4.65
C VAL A 135 8.19 -1.30 -3.63
N LEU A 136 8.09 -1.66 -2.35
CA LEU A 136 8.53 -0.78 -1.28
C LEU A 136 9.96 -1.14 -0.97
N GLY A 137 10.84 -0.15 -0.99
CA GLY A 137 12.23 -0.33 -0.63
C GLY A 137 12.53 0.32 0.70
N THR A 138 13.75 0.15 1.18
CA THR A 138 14.19 0.70 2.46
C THR A 138 15.36 1.67 2.32
N GLU A 139 15.90 1.83 1.08
CA GLU A 139 17.07 2.64 0.88
C GLU A 139 16.77 4.11 1.13
N ASP A 140 17.55 4.76 1.97
CA ASP A 140 17.38 6.16 2.33
C ASP A 140 15.98 6.52 2.85
N ALA A 141 15.29 5.55 3.40
CA ALA A 141 13.92 5.77 3.85
C ALA A 141 13.81 6.70 5.07
N GLY A 142 14.83 6.80 5.87
CA GLY A 142 14.82 7.71 7.02
C GLY A 142 14.09 7.18 8.25
N GLY A 143 13.69 5.95 8.25
CA GLY A 143 13.00 5.30 9.36
C GLY A 143 12.43 3.98 8.92
N PHE A 144 11.65 3.34 9.77
CA PHE A 144 11.07 2.04 9.43
C PHE A 144 10.11 2.16 8.26
N VAL A 145 10.19 1.22 7.34
CA VAL A 145 9.28 1.14 6.21
C VAL A 145 8.11 0.24 6.60
N HIS A 146 6.89 0.73 6.39
CA HIS A 146 5.67 0.05 6.79
C HIS A 146 4.99 -0.56 5.57
N ALA A 147 4.72 -1.84 5.60
CA ALA A 147 4.04 -2.54 4.52
C ALA A 147 2.74 -3.15 5.05
N ASP A 148 1.61 -2.69 4.56
CA ASP A 148 0.31 -3.21 4.94
C ASP A 148 -0.43 -3.75 3.71
N ALA A 149 -0.79 -2.89 2.78
CA ALA A 149 -1.53 -3.33 1.60
C ALA A 149 -1.35 -2.35 0.45
N VAL A 150 -1.55 -2.87 -0.76
CA VAL A 150 -1.59 -2.06 -1.98
C VAL A 150 -2.94 -2.33 -2.65
N LEU A 151 -3.57 -1.27 -3.13
CA LEU A 151 -4.85 -1.34 -3.78
C LEU A 151 -4.76 -0.79 -5.19
N LEU A 152 -5.44 -1.44 -6.11
CA LEU A 152 -5.59 -0.96 -7.48
C LEU A 152 -7.07 -0.62 -7.66
N VAL A 153 -7.38 0.67 -7.72
CA VAL A 153 -8.75 1.17 -7.67
C VAL A 153 -9.19 1.74 -9.01
N PRO A 154 -10.28 1.26 -9.60
CA PRO A 154 -10.80 1.84 -10.83
C PRO A 154 -11.19 3.30 -10.61
N VAL A 155 -10.85 4.15 -11.58
CA VAL A 155 -11.15 5.57 -11.49
C VAL A 155 -12.28 5.88 -12.44
N SER A 156 -13.32 6.52 -11.93
CA SER A 156 -14.40 6.96 -12.79
C SER A 156 -13.97 8.16 -13.60
N ARG A 157 -14.44 8.26 -14.78
CA ARG A 157 -14.14 9.39 -15.63
C ARG A 157 -15.22 10.42 -15.59
#